data_9e2f34e1aa3b6107f929c9112d93b9e6
#
_entry.id   9e2f34e1aa3b6107f929c9112d93b9e6
#
_cell.length_a   1.000
_cell.length_b   1.000
_cell.length_c   1.000
_cell.angle_alpha   90.00
_cell.angle_beta   90.00
_cell.angle_gamma   90.00
#
_symmetry.space_group_name_H-M   'P 1'
#
loop_
_entity.id
_entity.type
_entity.pdbx_description
1 polymer ?
#
loop_
_entity_poly.entity_id
_entity_poly.type
_entity_poly.pdbx_seq_one_letter_code
_entity_poly.pdbx_strand_id
1 'polypeptide(L)'
;MSKPARPATVRFYVDADVLGLAKVLAGLRTDVTYPGDPGGPVKGGRVRPACPVAEATTPDAIWIPETARRGWLIITRDRHIQEHRAEIGAVRTSAARMVVLAGTEAVDTFHQLEALMCQWRKVYALLDRPGPLIYTATRTTFRTVQLEDPAEGAPPA
;
A
#
# COMPACT_ATOMS: atom_id res chain seq x y z
N MET A 1 35.72 5.80 14.24
CA MET A 1 34.38 6.33 13.94
C MET A 1 33.66 5.38 12.99
N SER A 2 32.53 4.88 13.42
CA SER A 2 31.69 4.07 12.54
C SER A 2 31.06 4.97 11.48
N LYS A 3 31.02 4.50 10.23
CA LYS A 3 30.29 5.19 9.18
C LYS A 3 28.80 5.28 9.57
N PRO A 4 28.12 6.42 9.33
CA PRO A 4 26.69 6.50 9.55
C PRO A 4 26.01 5.44 8.68
N ALA A 5 25.02 4.74 9.26
CA ALA A 5 24.27 3.73 8.55
C ALA A 5 23.50 4.39 7.39
N ARG A 6 23.54 3.75 6.21
CA ARG A 6 22.80 4.25 5.05
C ARG A 6 21.31 3.97 5.23
N PRO A 7 20.42 4.94 4.91
CA PRO A 7 19.00 4.68 4.97
C PRO A 7 18.57 3.65 3.92
N ALA A 8 17.67 2.76 4.29
CA ALA A 8 17.00 1.89 3.35
C ALA A 8 15.99 2.70 2.53
N THR A 9 15.83 2.36 1.26
CA THR A 9 14.84 3.00 0.40
C THR A 9 13.50 2.30 0.57
N VAL A 10 12.50 3.00 1.11
CA VAL A 10 11.14 2.49 1.26
C VAL A 10 10.38 2.68 -0.06
N ARG A 11 9.67 1.66 -0.50
CA ARG A 11 8.86 1.66 -1.72
C ARG A 11 7.40 1.26 -1.49
N PHE A 12 7.13 0.52 -0.42
CA PHE A 12 5.81 -0.04 -0.13
C PHE A 12 5.35 0.40 1.26
N TYR A 13 4.11 0.83 1.31
CA TYR A 13 3.41 1.12 2.56
C TYR A 13 2.27 0.13 2.72
N VAL A 14 2.27 -0.62 3.81
CA VAL A 14 1.23 -1.62 4.13
C VAL A 14 0.32 -1.04 5.19
N ASP A 15 -0.96 -0.93 4.88
CA ASP A 15 -1.94 -0.23 5.70
C ASP A 15 -2.24 -0.94 7.03
N ALA A 16 -2.81 -0.17 7.95
CA ALA A 16 -3.14 -0.60 9.31
C ALA A 16 -4.11 -1.79 9.37
N ASP A 17 -4.97 -1.95 8.40
CA ASP A 17 -5.92 -3.08 8.37
C ASP A 17 -5.27 -4.42 8.01
N VAL A 18 -4.01 -4.44 7.64
CA VAL A 18 -3.21 -5.63 7.36
C VAL A 18 -1.85 -5.60 8.07
N LEU A 19 -1.85 -5.18 9.35
CA LEU A 19 -0.61 -5.05 10.14
C LEU A 19 0.14 -6.37 10.32
N GLY A 20 -0.56 -7.49 10.43
CA GLY A 20 0.09 -8.81 10.47
C GLY A 20 0.93 -9.08 9.24
N LEU A 21 0.35 -8.81 8.05
CA LEU A 21 1.05 -8.89 6.78
C LEU A 21 2.21 -7.90 6.72
N ALA A 22 2.00 -6.67 7.19
CA ALA A 22 3.02 -5.62 7.21
C ALA A 22 4.28 -6.06 7.92
N LYS A 23 4.13 -6.64 9.11
CA LYS A 23 5.25 -7.09 9.93
C LYS A 23 6.00 -8.26 9.29
N VAL A 24 5.28 -9.19 8.67
CA VAL A 24 5.90 -10.29 7.92
C VAL A 24 6.71 -9.76 6.75
N LEU A 25 6.14 -8.88 5.94
CA LEU A 25 6.82 -8.30 4.79
C LEU A 25 8.04 -7.47 5.19
N ALA A 26 7.92 -6.66 6.24
CA ALA A 26 9.04 -5.86 6.75
C ALA A 26 10.20 -6.74 7.26
N GLY A 27 9.90 -7.95 7.73
CA GLY A 27 10.92 -8.94 8.10
C GLY A 27 11.59 -9.60 6.90
N LEU A 28 10.90 -9.66 5.76
CA LEU A 28 11.42 -10.30 4.53
C LEU A 28 12.11 -9.30 3.59
N ARG A 29 11.69 -8.04 3.59
CA ARG A 29 12.14 -7.02 2.65
C ARG A 29 12.58 -5.76 3.39
N THR A 30 13.55 -5.05 2.81
CA THR A 30 14.10 -3.81 3.37
C THR A 30 13.32 -2.56 2.95
N ASP A 31 12.40 -2.68 1.99
CA ASP A 31 11.71 -1.57 1.34
C ASP A 31 10.24 -1.42 1.74
N VAL A 32 9.84 -2.03 2.85
CA VAL A 32 8.46 -2.03 3.35
C VAL A 32 8.37 -1.24 4.65
N THR A 33 7.35 -0.39 4.77
CA THR A 33 6.99 0.30 6.01
C THR A 33 5.49 0.17 6.28
N TYR A 34 5.06 0.57 7.46
CA TYR A 34 3.66 0.50 7.91
C TYR A 34 3.41 1.56 8.98
N PRO A 35 2.16 1.92 9.28
CA PRO A 35 1.87 2.92 10.31
C PRO A 35 2.38 2.45 11.68
N GLY A 36 3.10 3.34 12.36
CA GLY A 36 3.71 3.04 13.65
C GLY A 36 5.02 2.25 13.57
N ASP A 37 5.54 1.99 12.36
CA ASP A 37 6.84 1.34 12.19
C ASP A 37 7.94 2.20 12.83
N PRO A 38 8.65 1.69 13.85
CA PRO A 38 9.71 2.47 14.49
C PRO A 38 10.97 2.56 13.65
N GLY A 39 11.04 1.83 12.54
CA GLY A 39 12.27 1.70 11.78
C GLY A 39 13.30 0.82 12.49
N GLY A 40 14.53 0.88 12.04
CA GLY A 40 15.63 0.15 12.66
C GLY A 40 16.53 -0.54 11.64
N PRO A 41 17.54 -1.26 12.11
CA PRO A 41 18.47 -1.96 11.25
C PRO A 41 17.78 -3.00 10.36
N VAL A 42 18.18 -3.03 9.09
CA VAL A 42 17.73 -4.00 8.10
C VAL A 42 18.92 -4.65 7.43
N LYS A 43 18.68 -5.65 6.58
CA LYS A 43 19.73 -6.38 5.86
C LYS A 43 20.62 -5.41 5.06
N GLY A 44 21.89 -5.75 4.95
CA GLY A 44 22.85 -5.00 4.15
C GLY A 44 23.43 -3.77 4.86
N GLY A 45 23.36 -3.70 6.19
CA GLY A 45 23.95 -2.60 6.96
C GLY A 45 23.19 -1.27 6.81
N ARG A 46 21.93 -1.32 6.40
CA ARG A 46 21.08 -0.14 6.23
C ARG A 46 20.13 0.02 7.42
N VAL A 47 19.55 1.20 7.54
CA VAL A 47 18.55 1.50 8.56
C VAL A 47 17.27 1.94 7.87
N ARG A 48 16.16 1.26 8.19
CA ARG A 48 14.84 1.73 7.76
C ARG A 48 14.43 2.89 8.63
N PRO A 49 14.05 4.04 8.05
CA PRO A 49 13.56 5.17 8.85
C PRO A 49 12.21 4.84 9.48
N ALA A 50 11.92 5.50 10.61
CA ALA A 50 10.59 5.42 11.21
C ALA A 50 9.54 5.92 10.21
N CYS A 51 8.36 5.28 10.23
CA CYS A 51 7.27 5.71 9.35
C CYS A 51 6.70 7.06 9.82
N PRO A 52 6.53 8.06 8.91
CA PRO A 52 5.92 9.34 9.27
C PRO A 52 4.45 9.22 9.66
N VAL A 53 3.76 8.14 9.23
CA VAL A 53 2.43 7.82 9.72
C VAL A 53 2.61 7.05 11.03
N ALA A 54 2.51 7.76 12.15
CA ALA A 54 2.84 7.21 13.47
C ALA A 54 1.72 6.37 14.07
N GLU A 55 0.46 6.63 13.68
CA GLU A 55 -0.72 6.04 14.31
C GLU A 55 -1.49 5.18 13.32
N ALA A 56 -1.85 3.97 13.74
CA ALA A 56 -2.69 3.05 12.95
C ALA A 56 -4.09 3.63 12.70
N THR A 57 -4.52 4.60 13.51
CA THR A 57 -5.82 5.27 13.40
C THR A 57 -5.79 6.54 12.53
N THR A 58 -4.67 6.85 11.91
CA THR A 58 -4.55 8.02 11.04
C THR A 58 -5.58 7.94 9.90
N PRO A 59 -6.42 8.99 9.69
CA PRO A 59 -7.44 8.97 8.64
C PRO A 59 -6.85 8.81 7.24
N ASP A 60 -7.60 8.16 6.35
CA ASP A 60 -7.21 7.94 4.95
C ASP A 60 -6.88 9.25 4.24
N ALA A 61 -7.64 10.30 4.50
CA ALA A 61 -7.43 11.63 3.91
C ALA A 61 -6.06 12.24 4.27
N ILE A 62 -5.39 11.73 5.28
CA ILE A 62 -4.07 12.20 5.73
C ILE A 62 -2.97 11.26 5.25
N TRP A 63 -3.08 9.95 5.49
CA TRP A 63 -1.98 9.04 5.19
C TRP A 63 -1.87 8.71 3.69
N ILE A 64 -2.98 8.70 2.94
CA ILE A 64 -2.91 8.42 1.48
C ILE A 64 -2.12 9.50 0.74
N PRO A 65 -2.39 10.81 0.92
CA PRO A 65 -1.57 11.85 0.30
C PRO A 65 -0.10 11.81 0.74
N GLU A 66 0.15 11.50 2.01
CA GLU A 66 1.51 11.43 2.54
C GLU A 66 2.32 10.31 1.88
N THR A 67 1.74 9.13 1.71
CA THR A 67 2.38 8.02 1.02
C THR A 67 2.60 8.32 -0.46
N ALA A 68 1.62 8.96 -1.11
CA ALA A 68 1.72 9.35 -2.52
C ALA A 68 2.86 10.35 -2.74
N ARG A 69 2.99 11.33 -1.87
CA ARG A 69 4.05 12.34 -1.93
C ARG A 69 5.44 11.71 -1.84
N ARG A 70 5.56 10.61 -1.10
CA ARG A 70 6.81 9.86 -0.95
C ARG A 70 7.07 8.87 -2.08
N GLY A 71 6.11 8.69 -2.99
CA GLY A 71 6.22 7.74 -4.10
C GLY A 71 6.04 6.29 -3.68
N TRP A 72 5.44 6.02 -2.54
CA TRP A 72 5.22 4.67 -2.05
C TRP A 72 3.97 4.05 -2.69
N LEU A 73 4.04 2.74 -2.95
CA LEU A 73 2.90 1.96 -3.37
C LEU A 73 2.19 1.42 -2.13
N ILE A 74 0.88 1.62 -2.05
CA ILE A 74 0.06 1.23 -0.92
C ILE A 74 -0.46 -0.19 -1.11
N ILE A 75 -0.37 -1.01 -0.06
CA ILE A 75 -0.99 -2.34 0.01
C ILE A 75 -2.01 -2.30 1.13
N THR A 76 -3.25 -2.62 0.81
CA THR A 76 -4.36 -2.61 1.77
C THR A 76 -5.30 -3.78 1.51
N ARG A 77 -6.36 -3.90 2.29
CA ARG A 77 -7.38 -4.93 2.15
C ARG A 77 -8.69 -4.29 1.72
N ASP A 78 -9.52 -5.08 1.04
CA ASP A 78 -10.87 -4.66 0.67
C ASP A 78 -11.70 -4.32 1.92
N ARG A 79 -12.35 -3.17 1.88
CA ARG A 79 -13.20 -2.65 2.96
C ARG A 79 -14.64 -2.51 2.47
N HIS A 80 -15.53 -2.03 3.34
CA HIS A 80 -16.90 -1.73 2.99
C HIS A 80 -16.98 -0.67 1.89
N ILE A 81 -18.03 -0.77 1.06
CA ILE A 81 -18.23 0.07 -0.13
C ILE A 81 -18.15 1.58 0.18
N GLN A 82 -18.62 2.02 1.34
CA GLN A 82 -18.61 3.44 1.73
C GLN A 82 -17.20 3.95 1.99
N GLU A 83 -16.38 3.18 2.68
CA GLU A 83 -14.97 3.50 2.91
C GLU A 83 -14.18 3.47 1.60
N HIS A 84 -14.56 2.57 0.70
CA HIS A 84 -13.93 2.42 -0.60
C HIS A 84 -14.04 3.69 -1.47
N ARG A 85 -15.19 4.38 -1.45
CA ARG A 85 -15.36 5.64 -2.19
C ARG A 85 -14.44 6.75 -1.69
N ALA A 86 -14.29 6.88 -0.38
CA ALA A 86 -13.39 7.86 0.23
C ALA A 86 -11.94 7.58 -0.15
N GLU A 87 -11.53 6.32 -0.13
CA GLU A 87 -10.19 5.90 -0.56
C GLU A 87 -9.95 6.20 -2.04
N ILE A 88 -10.91 5.88 -2.91
CA ILE A 88 -10.80 6.16 -4.35
C ILE A 88 -10.61 7.66 -4.59
N GLY A 89 -11.38 8.49 -3.90
CA GLY A 89 -11.25 9.95 -3.99
C GLY A 89 -9.87 10.43 -3.56
N ALA A 90 -9.36 9.94 -2.44
CA ALA A 90 -8.04 10.28 -1.93
C ALA A 90 -6.92 9.82 -2.88
N VAL A 91 -7.02 8.61 -3.43
CA VAL A 91 -6.08 8.08 -4.41
C VAL A 91 -6.06 8.94 -5.67
N ARG A 92 -7.24 9.26 -6.20
CA ARG A 92 -7.36 10.08 -7.41
C ARG A 92 -6.76 11.48 -7.23
N THR A 93 -7.08 12.13 -6.13
CA THR A 93 -6.64 13.49 -5.83
C THR A 93 -5.12 13.58 -5.60
N SER A 94 -4.55 12.59 -4.93
CA SER A 94 -3.13 12.58 -4.57
C SER A 94 -2.23 11.88 -5.60
N ALA A 95 -2.80 11.28 -6.62
CA ALA A 95 -2.09 10.45 -7.60
C ALA A 95 -1.41 9.23 -6.95
N ALA A 96 -2.00 8.67 -5.91
CA ALA A 96 -1.48 7.51 -5.21
C ALA A 96 -1.59 6.23 -6.04
N ARG A 97 -0.80 5.23 -5.67
CA ARG A 97 -0.83 3.88 -6.26
C ARG A 97 -1.20 2.89 -5.17
N MET A 98 -2.23 2.08 -5.42
CA MET A 98 -2.78 1.20 -4.40
C MET A 98 -3.07 -0.20 -4.96
N VAL A 99 -2.71 -1.22 -4.21
CA VAL A 99 -3.11 -2.61 -4.44
C VAL A 99 -3.99 -3.04 -3.28
N VAL A 100 -5.19 -3.50 -3.59
CA VAL A 100 -6.20 -3.93 -2.63
C VAL A 100 -6.29 -5.45 -2.66
N LEU A 101 -5.95 -6.10 -1.55
CA LEU A 101 -6.15 -7.53 -1.40
C LEU A 101 -7.64 -7.81 -1.24
N ALA A 102 -8.22 -8.60 -2.14
CA ALA A 102 -9.66 -8.77 -2.25
C ALA A 102 -10.08 -10.23 -2.07
N GLY A 103 -11.38 -10.43 -1.89
CA GLY A 103 -12.00 -11.74 -1.80
C GLY A 103 -11.97 -12.33 -0.40
N THR A 104 -12.61 -13.50 -0.26
CA THR A 104 -12.68 -14.22 1.01
C THR A 104 -11.32 -14.74 1.48
N GLU A 105 -10.35 -14.81 0.58
CA GLU A 105 -8.99 -15.26 0.86
C GLU A 105 -8.18 -14.21 1.63
N ALA A 106 -8.60 -12.95 1.63
CA ALA A 106 -7.86 -11.85 2.26
C ALA A 106 -8.22 -11.63 3.75
N VAL A 107 -8.73 -12.65 4.44
CA VAL A 107 -9.24 -12.53 5.81
C VAL A 107 -8.18 -12.67 6.88
N ASP A 108 -7.08 -13.37 6.61
CA ASP A 108 -5.99 -13.56 7.59
C ASP A 108 -4.63 -13.32 6.94
N THR A 109 -3.61 -13.19 7.78
CA THR A 109 -2.25 -12.86 7.34
C THR A 109 -1.69 -13.89 6.37
N PHE A 110 -1.91 -15.18 6.61
CA PHE A 110 -1.37 -16.23 5.74
C PHE A 110 -1.96 -16.15 4.33
N HIS A 111 -3.27 -16.02 4.20
CA HIS A 111 -3.95 -15.91 2.92
C HIS A 111 -3.64 -14.57 2.21
N GLN A 112 -3.51 -13.49 2.97
CA GLN A 112 -3.06 -12.20 2.43
C GLN A 112 -1.66 -12.30 1.84
N LEU A 113 -0.74 -12.96 2.54
CA LEU A 113 0.61 -13.19 2.06
C LEU A 113 0.60 -14.04 0.79
N GLU A 114 -0.18 -15.11 0.77
CA GLU A 114 -0.31 -15.99 -0.40
C GLU A 114 -0.79 -15.21 -1.62
N ALA A 115 -1.88 -14.44 -1.49
CA ALA A 115 -2.42 -13.64 -2.58
C ALA A 115 -1.39 -12.63 -3.10
N LEU A 116 -0.70 -11.94 -2.20
CA LEU A 116 0.32 -10.97 -2.56
C LEU A 116 1.50 -11.64 -3.28
N MET A 117 1.95 -12.79 -2.79
CA MET A 117 3.06 -13.52 -3.42
C MET A 117 2.71 -14.02 -4.81
N CYS A 118 1.49 -14.51 -5.02
CA CYS A 118 1.02 -14.93 -6.34
C CYS A 118 1.07 -13.79 -7.36
N GLN A 119 0.84 -12.55 -6.93
CA GLN A 119 0.78 -11.38 -7.80
C GLN A 119 2.03 -10.49 -7.70
N TRP A 120 3.05 -10.90 -6.98
CA TRP A 120 4.16 -10.02 -6.58
C TRP A 120 4.84 -9.35 -7.78
N ARG A 121 5.12 -10.10 -8.84
CA ARG A 121 5.78 -9.53 -10.02
C ARG A 121 4.98 -8.41 -10.65
N LYS A 122 3.65 -8.55 -10.68
CA LYS A 122 2.73 -7.53 -11.20
C LYS A 122 2.65 -6.33 -10.27
N VAL A 123 2.61 -6.57 -8.97
CA VAL A 123 2.65 -5.50 -7.95
C VAL A 123 3.94 -4.69 -8.07
N TYR A 124 5.07 -5.37 -8.13
CA TYR A 124 6.38 -4.73 -8.24
C TYR A 124 6.49 -3.88 -9.51
N ALA A 125 5.93 -4.35 -10.63
CA ALA A 125 5.94 -3.62 -11.89
C ALA A 125 5.16 -2.30 -11.82
N LEU A 126 4.20 -2.16 -10.91
CA LEU A 126 3.47 -0.91 -10.72
C LEU A 126 4.34 0.24 -10.18
N LEU A 127 5.50 -0.07 -9.60
CA LEU A 127 6.44 0.96 -9.15
C LEU A 127 6.95 1.83 -10.30
N ASP A 128 6.95 1.31 -11.52
CA ASP A 128 7.38 2.03 -12.72
C ASP A 128 6.24 2.77 -13.43
N ARG A 129 5.03 2.70 -12.89
CA ARG A 129 3.86 3.37 -13.48
C ARG A 129 3.44 4.57 -12.64
N PRO A 130 3.04 5.68 -13.28
CA PRO A 130 2.50 6.83 -12.54
C PRO A 130 1.12 6.53 -11.99
N GLY A 131 0.79 7.14 -10.83
CA GLY A 131 -0.57 7.17 -10.32
C GLY A 131 -1.43 8.24 -11.03
N PRO A 132 -2.72 8.31 -10.71
CA PRO A 132 -3.41 7.43 -9.76
C PRO A 132 -3.72 6.06 -10.35
N LEU A 133 -3.64 5.03 -9.54
CA LEU A 133 -4.09 3.70 -9.93
C LEU A 133 -4.49 2.86 -8.72
N ILE A 134 -5.48 2.01 -8.91
CA ILE A 134 -5.87 0.98 -7.94
C ILE A 134 -6.02 -0.34 -8.68
N TYR A 135 -5.46 -1.40 -8.10
CA TYR A 135 -5.64 -2.78 -8.56
C TYR A 135 -6.20 -3.61 -7.42
N THR A 136 -7.10 -4.54 -7.74
CA THR A 136 -7.49 -5.59 -6.82
C THR A 136 -6.69 -6.85 -7.11
N ALA A 137 -6.20 -7.49 -6.07
CA ALA A 137 -5.40 -8.69 -6.17
C ALA A 137 -6.02 -9.82 -5.37
N THR A 138 -6.20 -10.96 -6.00
CA THR A 138 -6.49 -12.24 -5.35
C THR A 138 -5.39 -13.21 -5.73
N ARG A 139 -5.44 -14.42 -5.21
CA ARG A 139 -4.47 -15.45 -5.57
C ARG A 139 -4.41 -15.71 -7.08
N THR A 140 -5.53 -15.54 -7.79
CA THR A 140 -5.67 -15.88 -9.21
C THR A 140 -5.95 -14.70 -10.14
N THR A 141 -6.25 -13.51 -9.60
CA THR A 141 -6.64 -12.35 -10.41
C THR A 141 -5.88 -11.09 -10.00
N PHE A 142 -5.65 -10.22 -10.98
CA PHE A 142 -5.04 -8.91 -10.77
C PHE A 142 -5.72 -7.94 -11.74
N ARG A 143 -6.62 -7.10 -11.22
CA ARG A 143 -7.53 -6.29 -12.06
C ARG A 143 -7.51 -4.83 -11.65
N THR A 144 -7.61 -3.94 -12.64
CA THR A 144 -7.77 -2.50 -12.39
C THR A 144 -9.12 -2.18 -11.78
N VAL A 145 -9.13 -1.20 -10.89
CA VAL A 145 -10.35 -0.58 -10.37
C VAL A 145 -10.55 0.76 -11.08
N GLN A 146 -11.78 1.00 -11.54
CA GLN A 146 -12.13 2.24 -12.19
C GLN A 146 -12.14 3.39 -11.19
N LEU A 147 -11.41 4.47 -11.48
CA LEU A 147 -11.24 5.60 -10.57
C LEU A 147 -12.24 6.74 -10.85
N GLU A 148 -12.88 6.73 -12.01
CA GLU A 148 -13.88 7.74 -12.36
C GLU A 148 -15.22 7.41 -11.71
N ASP A 149 -15.86 8.43 -11.17
CA ASP A 149 -17.23 8.29 -10.70
C ASP A 149 -18.15 8.07 -11.89
N PRO A 150 -18.93 6.97 -11.95
CA PRO A 150 -19.88 6.75 -13.04
C PRO A 150 -20.85 7.92 -13.28
N ALA A 151 -21.14 8.73 -12.24
CA ALA A 151 -22.00 9.89 -12.35
C ALA A 151 -21.33 11.09 -13.05
N GLU A 152 -20.01 11.20 -13.01
CA GLU A 152 -19.27 12.28 -13.67
C GLU A 152 -19.08 12.05 -15.18
N GLY A 153 -19.13 10.80 -15.63
CA GLY A 153 -18.99 10.44 -17.02
C GLY A 153 -20.30 10.23 -17.77
N ALA A 154 -21.44 10.35 -17.11
CA ALA A 154 -22.73 10.18 -17.74
C ALA A 154 -23.10 11.44 -18.54
N PRO A 155 -23.50 11.33 -19.84
CA PRO A 155 -23.97 12.48 -20.58
C PRO A 155 -25.21 13.06 -19.89
N PRO A 156 -25.37 14.40 -19.88
CA PRO A 156 -26.58 14.99 -19.30
C PRO A 156 -27.82 14.49 -20.02
N ALA A 157 -28.80 14.09 -19.23
CA ALA A 157 -30.07 13.58 -19.75
C ALA A 157 -30.80 14.64 -20.57
#